data_bc228c3ab9156576ea2b3529d4a65560
#
_entry.id   bc228c3ab9156576ea2b3529d4a65560
#
_cell.length_a   1.000
_cell.length_b   1.000
_cell.length_c   1.000
_cell.angle_alpha   90.00
_cell.angle_beta   90.00
_cell.angle_gamma   90.00
#
_symmetry.space_group_name_H-M   'P 1'
#
loop_
_entity.id
_entity.type
_entity.pdbx_description
1 polymer ?
#
loop_
_entity_poly.entity_id
_entity_poly.type
_entity_poly.pdbx_seq_one_letter_code
_entity_poly.pdbx_strand_id
1 'polypeptide(L)'
;AGFPVKRSWLASCGMSGFAAVHRAVDSLTPGLDSVQFGFPYVDSLKVQQLCGSAGCWFLPRGDRAELDQLREALEGGRRFSSVYTEFPSNPLLAVPDLGELSELCRAHGVPLVVDETIAGFGNVDVLPVADVVCSSLTKSFSGVGDVTGGSIVVTPQSRFAETLSSALD
;
A
#
# COMPACT_ATOMS: atom_id res chain seq x y z
N ALA A 1 -2.38 13.18 -16.92
CA ALA A 1 -3.66 12.63 -17.36
C ALA A 1 -4.52 12.42 -16.10
N GLY A 2 -5.72 13.05 -16.05
CA GLY A 2 -6.61 12.89 -14.89
C GLY A 2 -7.14 11.47 -14.82
N PHE A 3 -7.14 10.89 -13.62
CA PHE A 3 -7.77 9.60 -13.39
C PHE A 3 -9.30 9.74 -13.45
N PRO A 4 -10.03 8.70 -13.91
CA PRO A 4 -11.47 8.71 -13.77
C PRO A 4 -11.84 8.86 -12.28
N VAL A 5 -12.78 9.75 -11.97
CA VAL A 5 -13.21 10.06 -10.59
C VAL A 5 -13.55 8.79 -9.78
N LYS A 6 -14.14 7.80 -10.44
CA LYS A 6 -14.52 6.52 -9.86
C LYS A 6 -13.35 5.61 -9.38
N ARG A 7 -12.11 6.03 -9.52
CA ARG A 7 -10.92 5.30 -9.04
C ARG A 7 -10.16 6.05 -7.96
N SER A 8 -10.78 7.07 -7.41
CA SER A 8 -10.20 7.87 -6.34
C SER A 8 -11.26 8.11 -5.27
N TRP A 9 -10.90 7.87 -4.02
CA TRP A 9 -11.75 8.07 -2.85
C TRP A 9 -11.09 9.01 -1.88
N LEU A 10 -11.91 9.82 -1.22
CA LEU A 10 -11.49 10.65 -0.09
C LEU A 10 -11.91 9.98 1.22
N ALA A 11 -11.07 10.11 2.21
CA ALA A 11 -11.28 9.60 3.55
C ALA A 11 -11.10 10.72 4.58
N SER A 12 -11.64 10.53 5.78
CA SER A 12 -11.57 11.54 6.85
C SER A 12 -10.15 11.80 7.35
N CYS A 13 -9.24 10.83 7.20
CA CYS A 13 -7.80 10.97 7.46
C CYS A 13 -7.02 9.88 6.69
N GLY A 14 -5.70 9.98 6.65
CA GLY A 14 -4.84 8.97 6.01
C GLY A 14 -5.09 7.57 6.55
N MET A 15 -5.18 7.40 7.87
CA MET A 15 -5.41 6.10 8.50
C MET A 15 -6.77 5.49 8.18
N SER A 16 -7.83 6.29 8.04
CA SER A 16 -9.14 5.76 7.62
C SER A 16 -9.10 5.29 6.15
N GLY A 17 -8.36 6.00 5.30
CA GLY A 17 -8.10 5.54 3.93
C GLY A 17 -7.31 4.23 3.89
N PHE A 18 -6.21 4.16 4.63
CA PHE A 18 -5.40 2.95 4.73
C PHE A 18 -6.22 1.75 5.24
N ALA A 19 -7.01 1.94 6.32
CA ALA A 19 -7.85 0.89 6.86
C ALA A 19 -8.97 0.44 5.89
N ALA A 20 -9.50 1.35 5.08
CA ALA A 20 -10.47 1.00 4.03
C ALA A 20 -9.81 0.13 2.95
N VAL A 21 -8.61 0.48 2.49
CA VAL A 21 -7.84 -0.33 1.55
C VAL A 21 -7.52 -1.71 2.13
N HIS A 22 -7.07 -1.75 3.41
CA HIS A 22 -6.76 -3.02 4.05
C HIS A 22 -7.98 -3.95 4.11
N ARG A 23 -9.16 -3.45 4.50
CA ARG A 23 -10.40 -4.24 4.49
C ARG A 23 -10.79 -4.69 3.09
N ALA A 24 -10.66 -3.82 2.08
CA ALA A 24 -10.97 -4.16 0.70
C ALA A 24 -10.09 -5.31 0.20
N VAL A 25 -8.77 -5.21 0.40
CA VAL A 25 -7.82 -6.25 -0.02
C VAL A 25 -8.04 -7.56 0.75
N ASP A 26 -8.20 -7.48 2.08
CA ASP A 26 -8.46 -8.66 2.94
C ASP A 26 -9.75 -9.40 2.53
N SER A 27 -10.78 -8.64 2.13
CA SER A 27 -12.04 -9.24 1.66
C SER A 27 -11.90 -10.04 0.36
N LEU A 28 -10.91 -9.74 -0.47
CA LEU A 28 -10.66 -10.47 -1.71
C LEU A 28 -9.95 -11.80 -1.47
N THR A 29 -9.18 -11.89 -0.41
CA THR A 29 -8.36 -13.07 -0.08
C THR A 29 -8.37 -13.35 1.43
N PRO A 30 -9.55 -13.63 2.01
CA PRO A 30 -9.68 -13.80 3.46
C PRO A 30 -8.81 -14.96 3.96
N GLY A 31 -8.20 -14.75 5.13
CA GLY A 31 -7.34 -15.73 5.78
C GLY A 31 -5.90 -15.80 5.26
N LEU A 32 -5.51 -14.89 4.35
CA LEU A 32 -4.11 -14.74 3.94
C LEU A 32 -3.43 -13.59 4.69
N ASP A 33 -2.20 -13.82 5.15
CA ASP A 33 -1.38 -12.75 5.74
C ASP A 33 -1.14 -11.63 4.73
N SER A 34 -1.05 -10.39 5.23
CA SER A 34 -0.41 -9.31 4.48
C SER A 34 1.11 -9.33 4.68
N VAL A 35 1.83 -8.57 3.87
CA VAL A 35 3.26 -8.31 4.05
C VAL A 35 3.43 -6.81 4.25
N GLN A 36 4.13 -6.40 5.31
CA GLN A 36 4.65 -5.05 5.44
C GLN A 36 6.13 -5.06 5.07
N PHE A 37 6.48 -4.45 3.95
CA PHE A 37 7.84 -4.33 3.44
C PHE A 37 8.41 -2.96 3.76
N GLY A 38 9.50 -2.92 4.51
CA GLY A 38 10.06 -1.70 5.09
C GLY A 38 9.33 -1.26 6.38
N PHE A 39 9.97 -0.37 7.12
CA PHE A 39 9.44 0.15 8.39
C PHE A 39 8.37 1.22 8.10
N PRO A 40 7.09 1.01 8.47
CA PRO A 40 6.02 1.94 8.18
C PRO A 40 5.73 2.87 9.36
N TYR A 41 4.84 3.81 9.14
CA TYR A 41 4.10 4.46 10.23
C TYR A 41 3.44 3.38 11.09
N VAL A 42 3.63 3.49 12.42
CA VAL A 42 3.31 2.40 13.36
C VAL A 42 1.84 1.96 13.31
N ASP A 43 0.91 2.87 13.06
CA ASP A 43 -0.50 2.51 13.04
C ASP A 43 -0.89 1.79 11.73
N SER A 44 -0.16 1.99 10.63
CA SER A 44 -0.32 1.20 9.40
C SER A 44 0.01 -0.28 9.64
N LEU A 45 1.08 -0.55 10.41
CA LEU A 45 1.42 -1.91 10.81
C LEU A 45 0.36 -2.51 11.75
N LYS A 46 -0.13 -1.73 12.73
CA LYS A 46 -1.19 -2.18 13.65
C LYS A 46 -2.49 -2.52 12.92
N VAL A 47 -2.89 -1.73 11.92
CA VAL A 47 -4.09 -2.04 11.13
C VAL A 47 -3.94 -3.40 10.46
N GLN A 48 -2.80 -3.69 9.87
CA GLN A 48 -2.56 -4.99 9.24
C GLN A 48 -2.56 -6.15 10.26
N GLN A 49 -2.01 -5.93 11.46
CA GLN A 49 -1.91 -6.96 12.50
C GLN A 49 -3.23 -7.23 13.24
N LEU A 50 -4.10 -6.22 13.35
CA LEU A 50 -5.24 -6.26 14.27
C LEU A 50 -6.60 -6.18 13.55
N CYS A 51 -6.66 -5.72 12.31
CA CYS A 51 -7.90 -5.42 11.62
C CYS A 51 -8.17 -6.32 10.39
N GLY A 52 -7.24 -7.22 10.05
CA GLY A 52 -7.39 -8.19 8.97
C GLY A 52 -7.95 -9.52 9.45
N SER A 53 -8.27 -10.41 8.51
CA SER A 53 -8.72 -11.78 8.76
C SER A 53 -7.58 -12.74 9.10
N ALA A 54 -6.34 -12.31 8.91
CA ALA A 54 -5.11 -13.05 9.21
C ALA A 54 -4.04 -12.09 9.79
N GLY A 55 -2.77 -12.49 9.77
CA GLY A 55 -1.67 -11.72 10.31
C GLY A 55 -0.98 -10.81 9.30
N CYS A 56 0.16 -10.27 9.75
CA CYS A 56 1.06 -9.49 8.91
C CYS A 56 2.49 -10.02 9.04
N TRP A 57 3.10 -10.39 7.93
CA TRP A 57 4.53 -10.68 7.89
C TRP A 57 5.31 -9.38 7.75
N PHE A 58 6.01 -9.02 8.81
CA PHE A 58 6.74 -7.76 8.90
C PHE A 58 8.21 -7.94 8.50
N LEU A 59 8.64 -7.25 7.46
CA LEU A 59 10.00 -7.17 6.92
C LEU A 59 10.52 -5.74 7.15
N PRO A 60 11.12 -5.44 8.32
CA PRO A 60 11.31 -4.07 8.80
C PRO A 60 12.36 -3.24 8.04
N ARG A 61 13.31 -3.89 7.37
CA ARG A 61 14.37 -3.15 6.69
C ARG A 61 13.97 -2.69 5.29
N GLY A 62 13.12 -3.46 4.60
CA GLY A 62 12.76 -3.19 3.20
C GLY A 62 13.96 -3.17 2.26
N ASP A 63 15.02 -3.90 2.61
CA ASP A 63 16.27 -3.97 1.88
C ASP A 63 16.31 -5.16 0.90
N ARG A 64 17.41 -5.29 0.18
CA ARG A 64 17.61 -6.37 -0.78
C ARG A 64 17.46 -7.75 -0.16
N ALA A 65 17.99 -7.96 1.03
CA ALA A 65 17.93 -9.27 1.68
C ALA A 65 16.49 -9.66 2.03
N GLU A 66 15.66 -8.70 2.45
CA GLU A 66 14.24 -8.94 2.72
C GLU A 66 13.42 -9.09 1.43
N LEU A 67 13.80 -8.41 0.36
CA LEU A 67 13.19 -8.61 -0.96
C LEU A 67 13.45 -10.04 -1.46
N ASP A 68 14.67 -10.54 -1.27
CA ASP A 68 15.02 -11.92 -1.64
C ASP A 68 14.25 -12.94 -0.76
N GLN A 69 14.08 -12.67 0.54
CA GLN A 69 13.22 -13.50 1.41
C GLN A 69 11.76 -13.52 0.94
N LEU A 70 11.22 -12.36 0.55
CA LEU A 70 9.85 -12.29 0.02
C LEU A 70 9.73 -13.07 -1.30
N ARG A 71 10.73 -12.96 -2.17
CA ARG A 71 10.83 -13.70 -3.43
C ARG A 71 10.82 -15.22 -3.17
N GLU A 72 11.70 -15.69 -2.31
CA GLU A 72 11.79 -17.11 -1.94
C GLU A 72 10.47 -17.65 -1.39
N ALA A 73 9.80 -16.87 -0.54
CA ALA A 73 8.51 -17.25 0.00
C ALA A 73 7.43 -17.39 -1.10
N LEU A 74 7.35 -16.42 -2.01
CA LEU A 74 6.40 -16.42 -3.12
C LEU A 74 6.68 -17.53 -4.13
N GLU A 75 7.95 -17.73 -4.50
CA GLU A 75 8.38 -18.82 -5.40
C GLU A 75 8.18 -20.19 -4.75
N GLY A 76 8.32 -20.27 -3.43
CA GLY A 76 8.02 -21.46 -2.60
C GLY A 76 6.51 -21.75 -2.48
N GLY A 77 5.65 -20.93 -3.07
CA GLY A 77 4.20 -21.14 -3.10
C GLY A 77 3.45 -20.50 -1.92
N ARG A 78 4.11 -19.72 -1.05
CA ARG A 78 3.40 -18.97 -0.01
C ARG A 78 2.55 -17.88 -0.67
N ARG A 79 1.33 -17.72 -0.18
CA ARG A 79 0.38 -16.74 -0.68
C ARG A 79 0.16 -15.63 0.34
N PHE A 80 -0.04 -14.41 -0.17
CA PHE A 80 -0.32 -13.23 0.65
C PHE A 80 -1.53 -12.48 0.09
N SER A 81 -2.24 -11.78 0.97
CA SER A 81 -3.35 -10.93 0.58
C SER A 81 -2.86 -9.68 -0.18
N SER A 82 -1.73 -9.14 0.25
CA SER A 82 -1.15 -7.90 -0.28
C SER A 82 0.26 -7.66 0.25
N VAL A 83 0.99 -6.80 -0.44
CA VAL A 83 2.24 -6.20 0.04
C VAL A 83 2.03 -4.72 0.25
N TYR A 84 2.41 -4.22 1.41
CA TYR A 84 2.38 -2.79 1.77
C TYR A 84 3.78 -2.26 1.91
N THR A 85 3.98 -1.00 1.49
CA THR A 85 5.22 -0.27 1.73
C THR A 85 4.94 1.23 1.82
N GLU A 86 5.75 1.96 2.59
CA GLU A 86 5.80 3.43 2.57
C GLU A 86 6.95 3.90 1.67
N PHE A 87 6.72 4.97 0.95
CA PHE A 87 7.70 5.51 0.03
C PHE A 87 7.77 7.05 0.08
N PRO A 88 8.82 7.63 0.68
CA PRO A 88 9.79 7.03 1.63
C PRO A 88 9.13 6.61 2.94
N SER A 89 9.81 5.77 3.71
CA SER A 89 9.32 5.30 5.02
C SER A 89 9.40 6.38 6.10
N ASN A 90 8.53 6.31 7.10
CA ASN A 90 8.54 7.19 8.28
C ASN A 90 8.92 6.39 9.54
N PRO A 91 9.94 6.79 10.32
CA PRO A 91 10.73 8.04 10.23
C PRO A 91 12.05 7.90 9.48
N LEU A 92 12.38 6.72 8.95
CA LEU A 92 13.72 6.39 8.49
C LEU A 92 14.06 7.01 7.13
N LEU A 93 13.07 7.46 6.37
CA LEU A 93 13.20 7.94 4.99
C LEU A 93 13.89 6.91 4.07
N ALA A 94 13.81 5.64 4.44
CA ALA A 94 14.31 4.56 3.62
C ALA A 94 13.42 4.39 2.38
N VAL A 95 14.06 4.06 1.28
CA VAL A 95 13.42 3.96 -0.04
C VAL A 95 13.61 2.53 -0.54
N PRO A 96 12.56 1.70 -0.55
CA PRO A 96 12.64 0.37 -1.16
C PRO A 96 12.76 0.47 -2.68
N ASP A 97 13.30 -0.57 -3.31
CA ASP A 97 13.24 -0.70 -4.76
C ASP A 97 11.81 -1.05 -5.19
N LEU A 98 11.01 0.00 -5.47
CA LEU A 98 9.61 -0.16 -5.88
C LEU A 98 9.48 -0.86 -7.23
N GLY A 99 10.47 -0.73 -8.12
CA GLY A 99 10.46 -1.38 -9.42
C GLY A 99 10.50 -2.90 -9.25
N GLU A 100 11.52 -3.40 -8.59
CA GLU A 100 11.65 -4.84 -8.32
C GLU A 100 10.50 -5.39 -7.46
N LEU A 101 10.08 -4.65 -6.44
CA LEU A 101 8.96 -5.06 -5.59
C LEU A 101 7.66 -5.19 -6.40
N SER A 102 7.39 -4.22 -7.28
CA SER A 102 6.23 -4.23 -8.17
C SER A 102 6.27 -5.41 -9.15
N GLU A 103 7.42 -5.66 -9.76
CA GLU A 103 7.59 -6.80 -10.68
C GLU A 103 7.34 -8.12 -9.96
N LEU A 104 7.89 -8.29 -8.76
CA LEU A 104 7.69 -9.47 -7.94
C LEU A 104 6.21 -9.67 -7.57
N CYS A 105 5.55 -8.63 -7.06
CA CYS A 105 4.12 -8.66 -6.72
C CYS A 105 3.26 -8.99 -7.94
N ARG A 106 3.55 -8.38 -9.08
CA ARG A 106 2.82 -8.61 -10.33
C ARG A 106 2.99 -10.04 -10.85
N ALA A 107 4.21 -10.60 -10.78
CA ALA A 107 4.49 -11.97 -11.21
C ALA A 107 3.69 -13.00 -10.40
N HIS A 108 3.50 -12.75 -9.12
CA HIS A 108 2.79 -13.67 -8.21
C HIS A 108 1.32 -13.31 -7.96
N GLY A 109 0.80 -12.26 -8.60
CA GLY A 109 -0.61 -11.88 -8.47
C GLY A 109 -0.98 -11.36 -7.10
N VAL A 110 -0.07 -10.64 -6.44
CA VAL A 110 -0.27 -10.01 -5.13
C VAL A 110 -0.39 -8.51 -5.32
N PRO A 111 -1.44 -7.84 -4.83
CA PRO A 111 -1.57 -6.38 -4.95
C PRO A 111 -0.50 -5.65 -4.13
N LEU A 112 0.11 -4.62 -4.74
CA LEU A 112 1.05 -3.71 -4.09
C LEU A 112 0.35 -2.42 -3.69
N VAL A 113 0.33 -2.14 -2.39
CA VAL A 113 -0.20 -0.91 -1.79
C VAL A 113 0.96 -0.02 -1.34
N VAL A 114 1.02 1.20 -1.86
CA VAL A 114 2.06 2.18 -1.52
C VAL A 114 1.46 3.35 -0.77
N ASP A 115 1.97 3.64 0.42
CA ASP A 115 1.71 4.90 1.11
C ASP A 115 2.79 5.92 0.70
N GLU A 116 2.37 6.95 -0.05
CA GLU A 116 3.27 7.98 -0.57
C GLU A 116 3.17 9.31 0.19
N THR A 117 2.66 9.29 1.41
CA THR A 117 2.37 10.49 2.21
C THR A 117 3.56 11.44 2.32
N ILE A 118 4.79 10.92 2.44
CA ILE A 118 6.01 11.74 2.55
C ILE A 118 6.47 12.23 1.18
N ALA A 119 6.48 11.36 0.17
CA ALA A 119 6.86 11.74 -1.19
C ALA A 119 5.92 12.82 -1.74
N GLY A 120 4.62 12.59 -1.61
CA GLY A 120 3.58 13.46 -2.17
C GLY A 120 3.53 13.42 -3.69
N PHE A 121 2.35 13.56 -4.24
CA PHE A 121 2.06 13.47 -5.68
C PHE A 121 2.89 14.41 -6.58
N GLY A 122 3.43 15.48 -6.01
CA GLY A 122 4.21 16.48 -6.75
C GLY A 122 5.69 16.13 -6.91
N ASN A 123 6.20 15.19 -6.11
CA ASN A 123 7.64 14.90 -6.07
C ASN A 123 7.96 13.55 -6.72
N VAL A 124 7.11 12.54 -6.52
CA VAL A 124 7.32 11.19 -7.05
C VAL A 124 6.01 10.65 -7.60
N ASP A 125 6.06 10.05 -8.78
CA ASP A 125 4.93 9.32 -9.36
C ASP A 125 5.11 7.82 -9.09
N VAL A 126 4.38 7.30 -8.10
CA VAL A 126 4.37 5.87 -7.75
C VAL A 126 3.24 5.09 -8.46
N LEU A 127 2.34 5.78 -9.16
CA LEU A 127 1.19 5.16 -9.82
C LEU A 127 1.57 4.08 -10.85
N PRO A 128 2.67 4.21 -11.63
CA PRO A 128 3.02 3.18 -12.60
C PRO A 128 3.42 1.83 -11.97
N VAL A 129 3.80 1.82 -10.70
CA VAL A 129 4.33 0.64 -10.02
C VAL A 129 3.39 0.09 -8.93
N ALA A 130 2.46 0.90 -8.42
CA ALA A 130 1.51 0.49 -7.39
C ALA A 130 0.17 0.03 -7.97
N ASP A 131 -0.52 -0.88 -7.28
CA ASP A 131 -1.92 -1.19 -7.54
C ASP A 131 -2.87 -0.22 -6.83
N VAL A 132 -2.51 0.15 -5.60
CA VAL A 132 -3.21 1.15 -4.80
C VAL A 132 -2.21 2.12 -4.20
N VAL A 133 -2.54 3.40 -4.24
CA VAL A 133 -1.77 4.46 -3.57
C VAL A 133 -2.64 5.07 -2.48
N CYS A 134 -2.10 5.11 -1.25
CA CYS A 134 -2.67 5.82 -0.12
C CYS A 134 -1.88 7.08 0.18
N SER A 135 -2.53 8.13 0.64
CA SER A 135 -1.86 9.33 1.12
C SER A 135 -2.63 10.00 2.23
N SER A 136 -1.90 10.52 3.22
CA SER A 136 -2.47 11.44 4.20
C SER A 136 -2.45 12.86 3.64
N LEU A 137 -3.60 13.36 3.22
CA LEU A 137 -3.75 14.73 2.73
C LEU A 137 -3.52 15.79 3.82
N THR A 138 -3.52 15.37 5.09
CA THR A 138 -3.18 16.18 6.26
C THR A 138 -1.75 16.71 6.23
N LYS A 139 -0.84 15.97 5.59
CA LYS A 139 0.61 16.24 5.61
C LYS A 139 1.00 17.21 4.48
N SER A 140 1.86 16.78 3.60
CA SER A 140 2.44 17.62 2.54
C SER A 140 1.39 18.21 1.58
N PHE A 141 0.25 17.55 1.38
CA PHE A 141 -0.79 18.04 0.48
C PHE A 141 -1.45 19.32 1.00
N SER A 142 -1.92 19.36 2.25
CA SER A 142 -2.46 20.60 2.85
C SER A 142 -1.35 21.60 3.19
N GLY A 143 -0.21 21.10 3.66
CA GLY A 143 0.99 21.86 3.95
C GLY A 143 0.97 22.73 5.20
N VAL A 144 -0.18 22.92 5.84
CA VAL A 144 -0.36 23.85 6.97
C VAL A 144 -0.82 23.17 8.26
N GLY A 145 -1.21 21.91 8.22
CA GLY A 145 -1.53 21.12 9.41
C GLY A 145 -2.83 21.50 10.14
N ASP A 146 -3.73 22.18 9.48
CA ASP A 146 -5.00 22.68 10.02
C ASP A 146 -6.23 21.88 9.57
N VAL A 147 -6.04 20.87 8.72
CA VAL A 147 -7.10 19.99 8.21
C VAL A 147 -6.67 18.54 8.31
N THR A 148 -7.64 17.64 8.28
CA THR A 148 -7.39 16.20 8.15
C THR A 148 -8.05 15.68 6.88
N GLY A 149 -7.38 14.72 6.23
CA GLY A 149 -7.89 14.06 5.04
C GLY A 149 -7.02 12.90 4.65
N GLY A 150 -7.57 12.00 3.88
CA GLY A 150 -6.85 10.90 3.25
C GLY A 150 -7.34 10.70 1.83
N SER A 151 -6.51 10.12 1.00
CA SER A 151 -6.87 9.71 -0.36
C SER A 151 -6.50 8.26 -0.61
N ILE A 152 -7.28 7.62 -1.46
CA ILE A 152 -7.03 6.31 -2.02
C ILE A 152 -7.12 6.47 -3.53
N VAL A 153 -6.14 5.94 -4.25
CA VAL A 153 -6.16 5.86 -5.71
C VAL A 153 -5.88 4.42 -6.12
N VAL A 154 -6.83 3.79 -6.79
CA VAL A 154 -6.62 2.49 -7.46
C VAL A 154 -6.15 2.77 -8.87
N THR A 155 -4.98 2.22 -9.23
CA THR A 155 -4.35 2.54 -10.52
C THR A 155 -5.12 1.84 -11.66
N PRO A 156 -5.36 2.53 -12.79
CA PRO A 156 -6.12 1.94 -13.89
C PRO A 156 -5.46 0.72 -14.53
N GLN A 157 -4.13 0.62 -14.41
CA GLN A 157 -3.33 -0.46 -14.96
C GLN A 157 -3.30 -1.71 -14.08
N SER A 158 -3.78 -1.59 -12.82
CA SER A 158 -3.86 -2.71 -11.91
C SER A 158 -4.80 -3.80 -12.44
N ARG A 159 -4.37 -5.05 -12.40
CA ARG A 159 -5.24 -6.19 -12.68
C ARG A 159 -6.39 -6.32 -11.68
N PHE A 160 -6.24 -5.70 -10.51
CA PHE A 160 -7.22 -5.71 -9.42
C PHE A 160 -8.17 -4.50 -9.46
N ALA A 161 -8.03 -3.61 -10.46
CA ALA A 161 -8.67 -2.32 -10.48
C ALA A 161 -10.20 -2.38 -10.32
N GLU A 162 -10.88 -3.27 -11.02
CA GLU A 162 -12.33 -3.41 -10.94
C GLU A 162 -12.78 -3.97 -9.59
N THR A 163 -12.10 -5.04 -9.13
CA THR A 163 -12.43 -5.72 -7.87
C THR A 163 -12.17 -4.83 -6.65
N LEU A 164 -11.03 -4.12 -6.63
CA LEU A 164 -10.70 -3.19 -5.55
C LEU A 164 -11.63 -1.97 -5.55
N SER A 165 -11.96 -1.42 -6.73
CA SER A 165 -12.91 -0.32 -6.81
C SER A 165 -14.27 -0.72 -6.26
N SER A 166 -14.76 -1.90 -6.62
CA SER A 166 -16.05 -2.42 -6.11
C SER A 166 -16.03 -2.69 -4.61
N ALA A 167 -14.89 -3.06 -4.05
CA ALA A 167 -14.76 -3.31 -2.60
C ALA A 167 -14.59 -2.02 -1.78
N LEU A 168 -14.22 -0.92 -2.43
CA LEU A 168 -14.07 0.41 -1.81
C LEU A 168 -15.33 1.25 -1.87
N ASP A 169 -16.27 0.96 -2.78
CA ASP A 169 -17.57 1.63 -2.90
C ASP A 169 -18.56 1.12 -1.83
#